data_03ff280c8f7f2822e24d20e9dccbcdb8
#
_entry.id   03ff280c8f7f2822e24d20e9dccbcdb8
#
_cell.length_a   1.000
_cell.length_b   1.000
_cell.length_c   1.000
_cell.angle_alpha   90.00
_cell.angle_beta   90.00
_cell.angle_gamma   90.00
#
_symmetry.space_group_name_H-M   'P 1'
#
loop_
_entity.id
_entity.type
_entity.pdbx_description
1 polymer ?
#
loop_
_entity_poly.entity_id
_entity_poly.type
_entity_poly.pdbx_seq_one_letter_code
_entity_poly.pdbx_strand_id
1 'polypeptide(L)'
;IHNGHLHVISQLIEKKIIDRLILVPAGQPLLRGNAPIASGANRRAMCQLAISTLPTGISSHVEINPIEILRDGPSYAIDTVEAVRSSYPDDEIFLIMGADAYSKIDQWHRADELHTMVSIICINRPGFPAHGIDIAALDVSATAVRAGLSADVPEIVAAFMRENRLYDN
;
A
#
# COMPACT_ATOMS: atom_id res chain seq x y z
N ILE A 1 -5.54 2.51 4.41
CA ILE A 1 -4.30 2.38 5.18
C ILE A 1 -4.64 2.00 6.62
N HIS A 2 -3.77 1.22 7.30
CA HIS A 2 -3.94 0.75 8.67
C HIS A 2 -2.56 0.57 9.34
N ASN A 3 -2.54 0.31 10.64
CA ASN A 3 -1.30 0.20 11.42
C ASN A 3 -0.33 -0.85 10.88
N GLY A 4 -0.82 -1.94 10.28
CA GLY A 4 0.04 -2.91 9.60
C GLY A 4 0.85 -2.31 8.45
N HIS A 5 0.27 -1.40 7.65
CA HIS A 5 1.03 -0.70 6.61
C HIS A 5 2.08 0.25 7.21
N LEU A 6 1.73 0.98 8.26
CA LEU A 6 2.65 1.90 8.93
C LEU A 6 3.83 1.15 9.56
N HIS A 7 3.57 -0.03 10.13
CA HIS A 7 4.61 -0.90 10.66
C HIS A 7 5.59 -1.35 9.56
N VAL A 8 5.07 -1.82 8.41
CA VAL A 8 5.91 -2.19 7.25
C VAL A 8 6.78 -1.02 6.81
N ILE A 9 6.19 0.17 6.63
CA ILE A 9 6.90 1.39 6.22
C ILE A 9 8.04 1.69 7.19
N SER A 10 7.76 1.72 8.50
CA SER A 10 8.76 2.01 9.53
C SER A 10 9.89 0.99 9.51
N GLN A 11 9.57 -0.31 9.48
CA GLN A 11 10.59 -1.36 9.50
C GLN A 11 11.52 -1.34 8.28
N LEU A 12 10.97 -1.09 7.08
CA LEU A 12 11.77 -1.06 5.86
C LEU A 12 12.75 0.14 5.85
N ILE A 13 12.30 1.31 6.32
CA ILE A 13 13.13 2.52 6.38
C ILE A 13 14.14 2.43 7.54
N GLU A 14 13.72 2.05 8.75
CA GLU A 14 14.61 1.93 9.91
C GLU A 14 15.73 0.91 9.70
N LYS A 15 15.43 -0.21 9.06
CA LYS A 15 16.41 -1.25 8.72
C LYS A 15 17.22 -0.90 7.46
N LYS A 16 16.99 0.25 6.84
CA LYS A 16 17.66 0.68 5.60
C LYS A 16 17.56 -0.34 4.46
N ILE A 17 16.41 -1.01 4.36
CA ILE A 17 16.12 -1.93 3.26
C ILE A 17 15.75 -1.11 2.02
N ILE A 18 15.12 0.04 2.23
CA ILE A 18 14.80 1.05 1.22
C ILE A 18 15.18 2.44 1.74
N ASP A 19 15.54 3.35 0.84
CA ASP A 19 15.86 4.75 1.17
C ASP A 19 14.63 5.64 1.15
N ARG A 20 13.65 5.31 0.30
CA ARG A 20 12.42 6.07 0.09
C ARG A 20 11.27 5.13 -0.23
N LEU A 21 10.07 5.52 0.15
CA LEU A 21 8.85 4.78 -0.15
C LEU A 21 7.85 5.68 -0.89
N ILE A 22 7.32 5.19 -2.00
CA ILE A 22 6.20 5.81 -2.71
C ILE A 22 4.93 5.04 -2.35
N LEU A 23 4.05 5.67 -1.58
CA LEU A 23 2.74 5.13 -1.23
C LEU A 23 1.72 5.56 -2.27
N VAL A 24 1.21 4.60 -3.02
CA VAL A 24 0.22 4.82 -4.08
C VAL A 24 -1.16 4.36 -3.60
N PRO A 25 -2.09 5.28 -3.28
CA PRO A 25 -3.46 4.89 -2.97
C PRO A 25 -4.13 4.31 -4.21
N ALA A 26 -4.65 3.08 -4.10
CA ALA A 26 -5.22 2.35 -5.23
C ALA A 26 -6.35 3.13 -5.93
N GLY A 27 -6.37 3.14 -7.25
CA GLY A 27 -7.42 3.70 -8.10
C GLY A 27 -8.62 2.75 -8.21
N GLN A 28 -8.73 2.04 -9.32
CA GLN A 28 -9.78 1.03 -9.61
C GLN A 28 -9.14 -0.37 -9.75
N PRO A 29 -8.84 -1.06 -8.63
CA PRO A 29 -8.21 -2.36 -8.67
C PRO A 29 -9.19 -3.43 -9.15
N LEU A 30 -8.96 -4.05 -10.31
CA LEU A 30 -9.85 -5.06 -10.90
C LEU A 30 -9.92 -6.37 -10.11
N LEU A 31 -8.82 -6.78 -9.48
CA LEU A 31 -8.75 -8.05 -8.74
C LEU A 31 -9.57 -8.08 -7.43
N ARG A 32 -10.15 -6.97 -7.03
CA ARG A 32 -10.94 -6.88 -5.79
C ARG A 32 -12.45 -7.09 -5.97
N GLY A 33 -12.92 -7.33 -7.19
CA GLY A 33 -14.33 -7.63 -7.47
C GLY A 33 -15.33 -6.49 -7.25
N ASN A 34 -15.03 -5.54 -6.36
CA ASN A 34 -15.88 -4.39 -6.05
C ASN A 34 -15.09 -3.08 -6.11
N ALA A 35 -15.74 -2.02 -6.59
CA ALA A 35 -15.19 -0.68 -6.57
C ALA A 35 -14.89 -0.24 -5.11
N PRO A 36 -13.86 0.60 -4.89
CA PRO A 36 -13.60 1.15 -3.57
C PRO A 36 -14.80 1.99 -3.06
N ILE A 37 -15.23 1.73 -1.81
CA ILE A 37 -16.36 2.46 -1.19
C ILE A 37 -16.00 3.94 -1.00
N ALA A 38 -14.82 4.23 -0.45
CA ALA A 38 -14.34 5.60 -0.27
C ALA A 38 -13.79 6.17 -1.58
N SER A 39 -14.05 7.46 -1.84
CA SER A 39 -13.51 8.17 -3.00
C SER A 39 -11.97 8.15 -3.02
N GLY A 40 -11.38 8.36 -4.20
CA GLY A 40 -9.92 8.49 -4.35
C GLY A 40 -9.36 9.60 -3.45
N ALA A 41 -10.05 10.76 -3.39
CA ALA A 41 -9.67 11.88 -2.53
C ALA A 41 -9.64 11.49 -1.04
N ASN A 42 -10.68 10.79 -0.55
CA ASN A 42 -10.72 10.32 0.82
C ASN A 42 -9.63 9.28 1.12
N ARG A 43 -9.34 8.37 0.18
CA ARG A 43 -8.25 7.40 0.35
C ARG A 43 -6.89 8.09 0.42
N ARG A 44 -6.65 9.11 -0.40
CA ARG A 44 -5.44 9.94 -0.34
C ARG A 44 -5.33 10.67 1.00
N ALA A 45 -6.41 11.32 1.45
CA ALA A 45 -6.44 12.03 2.73
C ALA A 45 -6.14 11.09 3.91
N MET A 46 -6.74 9.89 3.94
CA MET A 46 -6.43 8.89 4.97
C MET A 46 -4.95 8.46 4.94
N CYS A 47 -4.35 8.34 3.76
CA CYS A 47 -2.91 8.05 3.67
C CYS A 47 -2.07 9.21 4.23
N GLN A 48 -2.40 10.45 3.90
CA GLN A 48 -1.70 11.63 4.42
C GLN A 48 -1.78 11.71 5.96
N LEU A 49 -2.98 11.54 6.51
CA LEU A 49 -3.20 11.51 7.95
C LEU A 49 -2.44 10.36 8.63
N ALA A 50 -2.45 9.17 8.04
CA ALA A 50 -1.73 8.04 8.60
C ALA A 50 -0.21 8.27 8.61
N ILE A 51 0.37 8.76 7.51
CA ILE A 51 1.81 9.04 7.44
C ILE A 51 2.22 10.16 8.40
N SER A 52 1.35 11.14 8.66
CA SER A 52 1.64 12.22 9.63
C SER A 52 1.78 11.73 11.07
N THR A 53 1.33 10.51 11.39
CA THR A 53 1.51 9.90 12.72
C THR A 53 2.88 9.26 12.92
N LEU A 54 3.64 9.06 11.84
CA LEU A 54 4.98 8.49 11.92
C LEU A 54 6.00 9.54 12.39
N PRO A 55 7.06 9.10 13.09
CA PRO A 55 8.18 9.99 13.42
C PRO A 55 8.73 10.69 12.17
N THR A 56 9.19 11.93 12.31
CA THR A 56 9.72 12.74 11.18
C THR A 56 10.85 12.01 10.44
N GLY A 57 11.71 11.27 11.16
CA GLY A 57 12.77 10.46 10.55
C GLY A 57 12.27 9.33 9.65
N ILE A 58 10.98 8.98 9.71
CA ILE A 58 10.34 8.01 8.83
C ILE A 58 9.47 8.73 7.79
N SER A 59 8.58 9.60 8.24
CA SER A 59 7.60 10.27 7.37
C SER A 59 8.26 11.11 6.27
N SER A 60 9.45 11.69 6.51
CA SER A 60 10.22 12.43 5.50
C SER A 60 10.72 11.57 4.33
N HIS A 61 10.74 10.26 4.49
CA HIS A 61 11.12 9.30 3.44
C HIS A 61 9.90 8.73 2.68
N VAL A 62 8.69 9.19 2.99
CA VAL A 62 7.45 8.69 2.38
C VAL A 62 6.82 9.74 1.49
N GLU A 63 6.72 9.44 0.20
CA GLU A 63 5.95 10.21 -0.78
C GLU A 63 4.58 9.57 -0.98
N ILE A 64 3.50 10.37 -1.05
CA ILE A 64 2.16 9.89 -1.43
C ILE A 64 1.90 10.33 -2.87
N ASN A 65 1.88 9.37 -3.78
CA ASN A 65 1.67 9.62 -5.20
C ASN A 65 0.26 9.20 -5.62
N PRO A 66 -0.61 10.14 -6.05
CA PRO A 66 -2.00 9.86 -6.39
C PRO A 66 -2.20 9.30 -7.80
N ILE A 67 -1.17 8.82 -8.47
CA ILE A 67 -1.19 8.46 -9.89
C ILE A 67 -2.33 7.52 -10.29
N GLU A 68 -2.64 6.51 -9.46
CA GLU A 68 -3.75 5.59 -9.77
C GLU A 68 -5.13 6.23 -9.55
N ILE A 69 -5.25 7.17 -8.62
CA ILE A 69 -6.50 7.91 -8.39
C ILE A 69 -6.80 8.86 -9.55
N LEU A 70 -5.75 9.43 -10.14
CA LEU A 70 -5.86 10.40 -11.24
C LEU A 70 -5.97 9.75 -12.62
N ARG A 71 -5.70 8.45 -12.70
CA ARG A 71 -5.81 7.69 -13.95
C ARG A 71 -7.25 7.25 -14.15
N ASP A 72 -7.79 7.47 -15.37
CA ASP A 72 -9.06 6.90 -15.77
C ASP A 72 -8.92 5.39 -16.07
N GLY A 73 -9.95 4.63 -15.67
CA GLY A 73 -10.00 3.19 -15.92
C GLY A 73 -9.28 2.31 -14.91
N PRO A 74 -8.99 1.06 -15.28
CA PRO A 74 -8.39 0.07 -14.40
C PRO A 74 -7.00 0.47 -13.91
N SER A 75 -6.68 0.12 -12.66
CA SER A 75 -5.34 0.31 -12.08
C SER A 75 -4.57 -1.00 -12.15
N TYR A 76 -3.58 -1.06 -13.01
CA TYR A 76 -2.62 -2.16 -13.07
C TYR A 76 -1.29 -1.76 -12.45
N ALA A 77 -0.68 -2.67 -11.69
CA ALA A 77 0.59 -2.41 -11.03
C ALA A 77 1.71 -2.04 -12.02
N ILE A 78 1.72 -2.69 -13.20
CA ILE A 78 2.75 -2.42 -14.21
C ILE A 78 2.69 -0.98 -14.71
N ASP A 79 1.50 -0.42 -14.99
CA ASP A 79 1.37 0.96 -15.46
C ASP A 79 1.87 1.96 -14.40
N THR A 80 1.68 1.63 -13.13
CA THR A 80 2.17 2.43 -12.01
C THR A 80 3.69 2.34 -11.90
N VAL A 81 4.26 1.15 -12.07
CA VAL A 81 5.71 0.92 -12.10
C VAL A 81 6.35 1.65 -13.28
N GLU A 82 5.78 1.57 -14.48
CA GLU A 82 6.27 2.29 -15.67
C GLU A 82 6.34 3.80 -15.44
N ALA A 83 5.31 4.38 -14.83
CA ALA A 83 5.26 5.80 -14.52
C ALA A 83 6.28 6.19 -13.44
N VAL A 84 6.44 5.37 -12.38
CA VAL A 84 7.44 5.59 -11.34
C VAL A 84 8.84 5.50 -11.93
N ARG A 85 9.13 4.48 -12.74
CA ARG A 85 10.42 4.32 -13.41
C ARG A 85 10.76 5.51 -14.32
N SER A 86 9.77 6.04 -15.02
CA SER A 86 9.96 7.24 -15.87
C SER A 86 10.31 8.48 -15.04
N SER A 87 9.81 8.57 -13.81
CA SER A 87 10.09 9.68 -12.89
C SER A 87 11.43 9.51 -12.16
N TYR A 88 11.89 8.27 -12.00
CA TYR A 88 13.11 7.89 -11.27
C TYR A 88 13.93 6.88 -12.07
N PRO A 89 14.51 7.30 -13.22
CA PRO A 89 15.15 6.38 -14.18
C PRO A 89 16.41 5.70 -13.64
N ASP A 90 17.10 6.33 -12.70
CA ASP A 90 18.37 5.85 -12.13
C ASP A 90 18.19 5.08 -10.81
N ASP A 91 16.97 5.04 -10.27
CA ASP A 91 16.68 4.37 -9.00
C ASP A 91 16.40 2.88 -9.20
N GLU A 92 16.84 2.05 -8.26
CA GLU A 92 16.36 0.68 -8.15
C GLU A 92 14.93 0.69 -7.55
N ILE A 93 13.99 0.07 -8.27
CA ILE A 93 12.58 0.07 -7.88
C ILE A 93 12.21 -1.27 -7.27
N PHE A 94 11.69 -1.23 -6.05
CA PHE A 94 11.13 -2.36 -5.35
C PHE A 94 9.59 -2.27 -5.29
N LEU A 95 8.92 -3.37 -5.66
CA LEU A 95 7.48 -3.52 -5.44
C LEU A 95 7.26 -4.27 -4.12
N ILE A 96 6.68 -3.57 -3.13
CA ILE A 96 6.45 -4.11 -1.80
C ILE A 96 5.05 -4.70 -1.72
N MET A 97 4.94 -5.95 -1.30
CA MET A 97 3.66 -6.62 -1.13
C MET A 97 3.67 -7.67 -0.02
N GLY A 98 2.50 -8.00 0.50
CA GLY A 98 2.35 -9.13 1.42
C GLY A 98 2.37 -10.48 0.70
N ALA A 99 2.70 -11.55 1.42
CA ALA A 99 2.76 -12.91 0.89
C ALA A 99 1.42 -13.38 0.27
N ASP A 100 0.29 -12.85 0.75
CA ASP A 100 -1.05 -13.09 0.20
C ASP A 100 -1.24 -12.53 -1.21
N ALA A 101 -0.66 -11.37 -1.51
CA ALA A 101 -0.66 -10.78 -2.84
C ALA A 101 0.40 -11.43 -3.74
N TYR A 102 1.58 -11.69 -3.19
CA TYR A 102 2.68 -12.36 -3.89
C TYR A 102 2.29 -13.72 -4.44
N SER A 103 1.51 -14.52 -3.70
CA SER A 103 1.04 -15.85 -4.14
C SER A 103 0.14 -15.80 -5.40
N LYS A 104 -0.28 -14.63 -5.85
CA LYS A 104 -1.15 -14.41 -7.00
C LYS A 104 -0.53 -13.51 -8.07
N ILE A 105 0.74 -13.13 -7.92
CA ILE A 105 1.37 -12.12 -8.78
C ILE A 105 1.41 -12.57 -10.26
N ASP A 106 1.57 -13.86 -10.52
CA ASP A 106 1.58 -14.42 -11.88
C ASP A 106 0.23 -14.28 -12.62
N GLN A 107 -0.84 -13.94 -11.88
CA GLN A 107 -2.17 -13.66 -12.46
C GLN A 107 -2.36 -12.16 -12.76
N TRP A 108 -1.37 -11.32 -12.45
CA TRP A 108 -1.49 -9.90 -12.66
C TRP A 108 -1.30 -9.54 -14.14
N HIS A 109 -1.86 -8.42 -14.54
CA HIS A 109 -1.72 -7.92 -15.90
C HIS A 109 -0.26 -7.68 -16.25
N ARG A 110 0.22 -8.29 -17.33
CA ARG A 110 1.62 -8.22 -17.80
C ARG A 110 2.62 -8.62 -16.69
N ALA A 111 2.35 -9.71 -15.97
CA ALA A 111 3.14 -10.17 -14.84
C ALA A 111 4.62 -10.43 -15.23
N ASP A 112 4.86 -11.08 -16.37
CA ASP A 112 6.22 -11.37 -16.85
C ASP A 112 7.04 -10.08 -17.04
N GLU A 113 6.43 -9.05 -17.63
CA GLU A 113 7.07 -7.75 -17.81
C GLU A 113 7.30 -7.06 -16.47
N LEU A 114 6.32 -7.11 -15.57
CA LEU A 114 6.44 -6.53 -14.22
C LEU A 114 7.66 -7.11 -13.48
N HIS A 115 7.86 -8.44 -13.56
CA HIS A 115 9.02 -9.11 -12.96
C HIS A 115 10.37 -8.65 -13.53
N THR A 116 10.40 -8.20 -14.79
CA THR A 116 11.64 -7.65 -15.37
C THR A 116 11.92 -6.20 -14.96
N MET A 117 10.90 -5.49 -14.49
CA MET A 117 10.99 -4.05 -14.20
C MET A 117 11.29 -3.74 -12.74
N VAL A 118 10.98 -4.64 -11.81
CA VAL A 118 11.13 -4.40 -10.37
C VAL A 118 11.72 -5.60 -9.66
N SER A 119 12.43 -5.33 -8.56
CA SER A 119 12.69 -6.32 -7.53
C SER A 119 11.51 -6.37 -6.55
N ILE A 120 11.13 -7.56 -6.07
CA ILE A 120 9.99 -7.72 -5.18
C ILE A 120 10.44 -7.84 -3.74
N ILE A 121 9.90 -6.99 -2.87
CA ILE A 121 9.99 -7.15 -1.43
C ILE A 121 8.69 -7.79 -0.94
N CYS A 122 8.74 -9.11 -0.71
CA CYS A 122 7.63 -9.85 -0.13
C CYS A 122 7.69 -9.76 1.40
N ILE A 123 6.59 -9.36 2.03
CA ILE A 123 6.45 -9.32 3.49
C ILE A 123 5.75 -10.58 3.95
N ASN A 124 6.39 -11.34 4.83
CA ASN A 124 5.78 -12.54 5.42
C ASN A 124 4.51 -12.18 6.19
N ARG A 125 3.49 -13.03 6.07
CA ARG A 125 2.23 -12.88 6.78
C ARG A 125 1.81 -14.22 7.40
N PRO A 126 1.17 -14.20 8.59
CA PRO A 126 0.61 -15.40 9.17
C PRO A 126 -0.31 -16.15 8.19
N GLY A 127 -0.18 -17.48 8.15
CA GLY A 127 -1.01 -18.33 7.27
C GLY A 127 -0.53 -18.44 5.82
N PHE A 128 0.55 -17.78 5.42
CA PHE A 128 1.17 -17.90 4.10
C PHE A 128 2.59 -18.46 4.20
N PRO A 129 3.08 -19.17 3.16
CA PRO A 129 4.46 -19.62 3.11
C PRO A 129 5.45 -18.47 3.30
N ALA A 130 6.50 -18.70 4.10
CA ALA A 130 7.55 -17.73 4.35
C ALA A 130 8.50 -17.69 3.15
N HIS A 131 8.29 -16.75 2.23
CA HIS A 131 9.15 -16.52 1.06
C HIS A 131 9.81 -15.14 1.07
N GLY A 132 9.54 -14.33 2.10
CA GLY A 132 9.92 -12.94 2.13
C GLY A 132 10.63 -12.52 3.41
N ILE A 133 10.65 -11.22 3.64
CA ILE A 133 11.28 -10.61 4.80
C ILE A 133 10.36 -10.74 6.02
N ASP A 134 10.92 -11.24 7.11
CA ASP A 134 10.24 -11.22 8.39
C ASP A 134 10.54 -9.90 9.12
N ILE A 135 9.50 -9.11 9.27
CA ILE A 135 9.51 -7.85 10.00
C ILE A 135 8.50 -7.86 11.15
N ALA A 136 8.13 -9.03 11.64
CA ALA A 136 7.05 -9.20 12.62
C ALA A 136 5.77 -8.48 12.19
N ALA A 137 5.32 -8.72 10.95
CA ALA A 137 4.18 -8.02 10.36
C ALA A 137 2.93 -8.19 11.23
N LEU A 138 2.21 -7.08 11.45
CA LEU A 138 0.97 -7.09 12.22
C LEU A 138 -0.12 -7.85 11.45
N ASP A 139 -0.86 -8.70 12.15
CA ASP A 139 -2.02 -9.40 11.58
C ASP A 139 -3.23 -8.47 11.51
N VAL A 140 -3.17 -7.53 10.58
CA VAL A 140 -4.22 -6.52 10.35
C VAL A 140 -4.76 -6.65 8.95
N SER A 141 -6.08 -6.68 8.83
CA SER A 141 -6.79 -6.75 7.57
C SER A 141 -7.56 -5.46 7.28
N ALA A 142 -7.30 -4.85 6.11
CA ALA A 142 -8.07 -3.70 5.65
C ALA A 142 -9.59 -4.01 5.51
N THR A 143 -9.94 -5.27 5.25
CA THR A 143 -11.33 -5.72 5.20
C THR A 143 -11.95 -5.73 6.59
N ALA A 144 -11.25 -6.23 7.62
CA ALA A 144 -11.72 -6.19 8.99
C ALA A 144 -11.90 -4.76 9.50
N VAL A 145 -10.96 -3.87 9.19
CA VAL A 145 -11.07 -2.43 9.52
C VAL A 145 -12.32 -1.80 8.89
N ARG A 146 -12.57 -2.02 7.59
CA ARG A 146 -13.75 -1.46 6.91
C ARG A 146 -15.08 -2.05 7.41
N ALA A 147 -15.06 -3.27 7.89
CA ALA A 147 -16.22 -3.94 8.47
C ALA A 147 -16.46 -3.56 9.96
N GLY A 148 -15.63 -2.68 10.53
CA GLY A 148 -15.70 -2.32 11.95
C GLY A 148 -15.26 -3.44 12.90
N LEU A 149 -14.64 -4.50 12.38
CA LEU A 149 -14.19 -5.66 13.17
C LEU A 149 -12.78 -5.45 13.76
N SER A 150 -12.08 -4.41 13.37
CA SER A 150 -10.76 -4.04 13.89
C SER A 150 -10.63 -2.52 13.95
N ALA A 151 -10.05 -2.03 15.04
CA ALA A 151 -9.71 -0.63 15.25
C ALA A 151 -8.24 -0.32 14.91
N ASP A 152 -7.55 -1.19 14.16
CA ASP A 152 -6.13 -1.08 13.86
C ASP A 152 -5.80 0.00 12.81
N VAL A 153 -6.27 1.21 13.06
CA VAL A 153 -5.93 2.42 12.31
C VAL A 153 -5.52 3.53 13.28
N PRO A 154 -4.66 4.48 12.87
CA PRO A 154 -4.39 5.65 13.69
C PRO A 154 -5.70 6.40 14.03
N GLU A 155 -5.80 6.91 15.27
CA GLU A 155 -7.02 7.58 15.73
C GLU A 155 -7.43 8.76 14.82
N ILE A 156 -6.46 9.52 14.29
CA ILE A 156 -6.74 10.60 13.34
C ILE A 156 -7.40 10.09 12.05
N VAL A 157 -7.05 8.89 11.58
CA VAL A 157 -7.69 8.24 10.43
C VAL A 157 -9.10 7.77 10.81
N ALA A 158 -9.26 7.16 12.00
CA ALA A 158 -10.56 6.74 12.50
C ALA A 158 -11.52 7.92 12.66
N ALA A 159 -11.03 9.05 13.20
CA ALA A 159 -11.79 10.29 13.30
C ALA A 159 -12.24 10.79 11.91
N PHE A 160 -11.33 10.86 10.96
CA PHE A 160 -11.63 11.24 9.58
C PHE A 160 -12.70 10.32 8.94
N MET A 161 -12.59 9.01 9.17
CA MET A 161 -13.59 8.04 8.68
C MET A 161 -14.98 8.35 9.25
N ARG A 162 -15.10 8.58 10.56
CA ARG A 162 -16.36 8.94 11.23
C ARG A 162 -16.95 10.26 10.71
N GLU A 163 -16.14 11.31 10.64
CA GLU A 163 -16.56 12.65 10.18
C GLU A 163 -17.08 12.64 8.74
N ASN A 164 -16.49 11.81 7.88
CA ASN A 164 -16.90 11.68 6.49
C ASN A 164 -17.87 10.53 6.23
N ARG A 165 -18.38 9.87 7.26
CA ARG A 165 -19.30 8.72 7.19
C ARG A 165 -18.81 7.64 6.23
N LEU A 166 -17.50 7.34 6.30
CA LEU A 166 -16.89 6.31 5.47
C LEU A 166 -17.06 4.94 6.13
N TYR A 167 -17.56 3.99 5.36
CA TYR A 167 -17.75 2.59 5.80
C TYR A 167 -18.82 2.42 6.91
N ASP A 168 -19.70 3.41 7.11
CA ASP A 168 -20.91 3.24 7.91
C ASP A 168 -21.85 2.28 7.16
N ASN A 169 -22.11 1.11 7.74
CA ASN A 169 -23.05 0.11 7.22
C ASN A 169 -24.39 0.26 7.93
#